data_7a6cdb653bb41d5885691608250b49f4
#
_entry.id   7a6cdb653bb41d5885691608250b49f4
#
_cell.length_a   1.000
_cell.length_b   1.000
_cell.length_c   1.000
_cell.angle_alpha   90.00
_cell.angle_beta   90.00
_cell.angle_gamma   90.00
#
_symmetry.space_group_name_H-M   'P 1'
#
loop_
_entity.id
_entity.type
_entity.pdbx_description
1 polymer ?
#
loop_
_entity_poly.entity_id
_entity_poly.type
_entity_poly.pdbx_seq_one_letter_code
_entity_poly.pdbx_strand_id
1 'polypeptide(L)'
;MELKFLGTSAGIPTKERNVTSLILDLQGTRNALWMFDCGEGTQHQILHSSIKIPKLEKIFITHLHGDHIFGLPGLLCSRSMGGSTDPLTLYGPTGLRQFVETALQMSSSFLTYPLEIIEVQSGQLFDDGELKVTAYALNHRVECYGYRIEEHDKPGALNAEKLNQDGIPRGPWMQTLKQGGTVTLEDGRTICGKDYLGTPIRGKSLAIFGDTEPTPEALKLAANVDVMVHEITLEDAFAPKANERGHSTTKQAAALARDAKVKHFIATHISGRYGIEECPRLLAECREIFPNTDLAEDFAVFAVK
;
A
#
# COMPACT_ATOMS: atom_id res chain seq x y z
N MET A 1 10.62 2.22 0.96
CA MET A 1 9.28 1.73 1.34
C MET A 1 9.34 0.24 1.56
N GLU A 2 8.60 -0.28 2.55
CA GLU A 2 8.47 -1.71 2.81
C GLU A 2 6.99 -2.08 2.97
N LEU A 3 6.63 -3.27 2.51
CA LEU A 3 5.32 -3.88 2.74
C LEU A 3 5.44 -4.90 3.86
N LYS A 4 4.58 -4.80 4.89
CA LYS A 4 4.57 -5.70 6.05
C LYS A 4 3.18 -6.32 6.18
N PHE A 5 3.09 -7.63 6.02
CA PHE A 5 1.82 -8.34 6.06
C PHE A 5 1.45 -8.70 7.51
N LEU A 6 0.25 -8.34 7.92
CA LEU A 6 -0.31 -8.67 9.23
C LEU A 6 -1.34 -9.80 9.15
N GLY A 7 -1.89 -10.02 7.96
CA GLY A 7 -2.84 -11.08 7.70
C GLY A 7 -2.95 -11.38 6.22
N THR A 8 -2.98 -12.66 5.87
CA THR A 8 -2.86 -13.17 4.50
C THR A 8 -3.92 -14.21 4.14
N SER A 9 -4.88 -14.48 5.05
CA SER A 9 -5.99 -15.41 4.84
C SER A 9 -7.21 -14.73 4.24
N ALA A 10 -7.95 -15.45 3.41
CA ALA A 10 -9.21 -15.04 2.79
C ALA A 10 -10.41 -15.50 3.63
N GLY A 11 -11.32 -14.59 3.94
CA GLY A 11 -12.63 -14.83 4.56
C GLY A 11 -12.58 -15.17 6.05
N ILE A 12 -11.75 -16.13 6.45
CA ILE A 12 -11.63 -16.61 7.83
C ILE A 12 -10.15 -16.74 8.24
N PRO A 13 -9.82 -16.52 9.53
CA PRO A 13 -8.47 -16.78 10.00
C PRO A 13 -8.21 -18.30 10.08
N THR A 14 -6.95 -18.67 9.95
CA THR A 14 -6.45 -20.03 10.23
C THR A 14 -5.50 -20.01 11.43
N LYS A 15 -4.90 -21.14 11.77
CA LYS A 15 -3.87 -21.16 12.82
C LYS A 15 -2.61 -20.39 12.43
N GLU A 16 -2.32 -20.37 11.14
CA GLU A 16 -1.07 -19.84 10.56
C GLU A 16 -1.24 -18.47 9.92
N ARG A 17 -2.48 -18.09 9.58
CA ARG A 17 -2.77 -16.84 8.85
C ARG A 17 -3.96 -16.12 9.45
N ASN A 18 -3.77 -14.85 9.79
CA ASN A 18 -4.86 -13.95 10.11
C ASN A 18 -5.54 -13.44 8.83
N VAL A 19 -6.73 -12.88 8.97
CA VAL A 19 -7.45 -12.22 7.88
C VAL A 19 -6.78 -10.90 7.46
N THR A 20 -7.20 -10.35 6.34
CA THR A 20 -6.48 -9.35 5.56
C THR A 20 -6.08 -8.10 6.33
N SER A 21 -4.79 -7.83 6.35
CA SER A 21 -4.23 -6.52 6.72
C SER A 21 -2.77 -6.40 6.26
N LEU A 22 -2.42 -5.23 5.74
CA LEU A 22 -1.11 -4.92 5.18
C LEU A 22 -0.67 -3.51 5.61
N ILE A 23 0.60 -3.34 5.94
CA ILE A 23 1.22 -2.05 6.22
C ILE A 23 2.19 -1.67 5.11
N LEU A 24 2.04 -0.48 4.57
CA LEU A 24 3.08 0.22 3.82
C LEU A 24 3.88 1.10 4.78
N ASP A 25 5.11 0.70 5.02
CA ASP A 25 6.05 1.43 5.88
C ASP A 25 6.80 2.47 5.06
N LEU A 26 6.54 3.74 5.36
CA LEU A 26 7.12 4.91 4.72
C LEU A 26 8.24 5.56 5.56
N GLN A 27 8.67 4.91 6.66
CA GLN A 27 9.65 5.52 7.58
C GLN A 27 11.00 5.85 6.93
N GLY A 28 11.33 5.22 5.79
CA GLY A 28 12.53 5.56 5.01
C GLY A 28 12.40 6.88 4.20
N THR A 29 11.19 7.40 4.01
CA THR A 29 10.91 8.63 3.25
C THR A 29 10.23 9.68 4.12
N ARG A 30 9.21 9.27 4.86
CA ARG A 30 8.47 10.07 5.85
C ARG A 30 8.17 9.19 7.05
N ASN A 31 8.09 9.75 8.24
CA ASN A 31 7.91 9.00 9.47
C ASN A 31 6.45 8.55 9.67
N ALA A 32 5.90 7.82 8.71
CA ALA A 32 4.50 7.43 8.64
C ALA A 32 4.32 5.96 8.24
N LEU A 33 3.19 5.40 8.65
CA LEU A 33 2.69 4.09 8.25
C LEU A 33 1.31 4.27 7.61
N TRP A 34 1.07 3.58 6.50
CA TRP A 34 -0.24 3.45 5.90
C TRP A 34 -0.71 2.00 6.00
N MET A 35 -1.95 1.80 6.36
CA MET A 35 -2.55 0.47 6.46
C MET A 35 -3.52 0.24 5.31
N PHE A 36 -3.53 -0.97 4.78
CA PHE A 36 -4.51 -1.44 3.80
C PHE A 36 -5.26 -2.60 4.42
N ASP A 37 -6.56 -2.41 4.57
CA ASP A 37 -7.49 -3.27 5.29
C ASP A 37 -7.12 -3.50 6.76
N CYS A 38 -8.14 -3.78 7.54
CA CYS A 38 -8.02 -4.02 8.98
C CYS A 38 -9.02 -5.10 9.38
N GLY A 39 -8.73 -6.35 9.01
CA GLY A 39 -9.53 -7.50 9.37
C GLY A 39 -9.48 -7.80 10.87
N GLU A 40 -10.32 -8.73 11.31
CA GLU A 40 -10.38 -9.15 12.70
C GLU A 40 -8.98 -9.54 13.23
N GLY A 41 -8.67 -9.17 14.47
CA GLY A 41 -7.39 -9.51 15.10
C GLY A 41 -6.18 -8.71 14.63
N THR A 42 -6.31 -7.77 13.69
CA THR A 42 -5.19 -6.96 13.18
C THR A 42 -4.40 -6.28 14.31
N GLN A 43 -5.08 -5.73 15.32
CA GLN A 43 -4.37 -5.11 16.44
C GLN A 43 -3.56 -6.11 17.28
N HIS A 44 -3.99 -7.38 17.35
CA HIS A 44 -3.20 -8.44 18.00
C HIS A 44 -1.96 -8.78 17.18
N GLN A 45 -2.08 -8.87 15.85
CA GLN A 45 -0.95 -9.05 14.95
C GLN A 45 0.08 -7.92 15.09
N ILE A 46 -0.37 -6.67 15.26
CA ILE A 46 0.51 -5.53 15.52
C ILE A 46 1.35 -5.75 16.78
N LEU A 47 0.81 -6.35 17.86
CA LEU A 47 1.54 -6.61 19.09
C LEU A 47 2.72 -7.58 18.89
N HIS A 48 2.65 -8.46 17.89
CA HIS A 48 3.72 -9.39 17.52
C HIS A 48 4.68 -8.84 16.45
N SER A 49 4.60 -7.54 16.16
CA SER A 49 5.38 -6.86 15.13
C SER A 49 6.14 -5.65 15.68
N SER A 50 6.96 -5.02 14.82
CA SER A 50 7.63 -3.75 15.14
C SER A 50 6.78 -2.52 14.83
N ILE A 51 5.53 -2.69 14.41
CA ILE A 51 4.63 -1.61 13.99
C ILE A 51 4.21 -0.78 15.19
N LYS A 52 4.22 0.54 15.02
CA LYS A 52 3.81 1.50 16.07
C LYS A 52 2.50 2.15 15.65
N ILE A 53 1.39 1.79 16.33
CA ILE A 53 0.04 2.33 16.05
C ILE A 53 0.01 3.88 15.98
N PRO A 54 0.71 4.65 16.84
CA PRO A 54 0.75 6.11 16.74
C PRO A 54 1.31 6.64 15.41
N LYS A 55 2.10 5.84 14.66
CA LYS A 55 2.63 6.22 13.34
C LYS A 55 1.64 6.04 12.20
N LEU A 56 0.48 5.42 12.43
CA LEU A 56 -0.57 5.31 11.43
C LEU A 56 -1.10 6.69 11.08
N GLU A 57 -0.92 7.07 9.81
CA GLU A 57 -1.36 8.33 9.22
C GLU A 57 -2.62 8.14 8.38
N LYS A 58 -2.69 7.04 7.63
CA LYS A 58 -3.79 6.72 6.72
C LYS A 58 -4.16 5.24 6.80
N ILE A 59 -5.45 4.95 6.65
CA ILE A 59 -5.95 3.58 6.47
C ILE A 59 -6.81 3.57 5.21
N PHE A 60 -6.54 2.63 4.31
CA PHE A 60 -7.26 2.41 3.07
C PHE A 60 -8.03 1.09 3.17
N ILE A 61 -9.33 1.16 3.09
CA ILE A 61 -10.21 -0.02 3.10
C ILE A 61 -10.60 -0.32 1.66
N THR A 62 -10.35 -1.55 1.23
CA THR A 62 -10.67 -1.98 -0.13
C THR A 62 -12.16 -2.20 -0.32
N HIS A 63 -12.81 -2.88 0.62
CA HIS A 63 -14.24 -3.16 0.64
C HIS A 63 -14.74 -3.50 2.05
N LEU A 64 -16.07 -3.62 2.23
CA LEU A 64 -16.67 -3.74 3.55
C LEU A 64 -16.96 -5.18 4.00
N HIS A 65 -16.34 -6.22 3.43
CA HIS A 65 -16.44 -7.55 4.02
C HIS A 65 -15.70 -7.61 5.37
N GLY A 66 -16.18 -8.49 6.26
CA GLY A 66 -15.71 -8.53 7.64
C GLY A 66 -14.23 -8.82 7.81
N ASP A 67 -13.68 -9.69 6.97
CA ASP A 67 -12.25 -10.05 6.95
C ASP A 67 -11.33 -8.91 6.49
N HIS A 68 -11.91 -7.77 6.07
CA HIS A 68 -11.18 -6.54 5.72
C HIS A 68 -11.45 -5.39 6.69
N ILE A 69 -12.54 -5.42 7.51
CA ILE A 69 -12.91 -4.26 8.34
C ILE A 69 -13.20 -4.55 9.82
N PHE A 70 -13.42 -5.80 10.23
CA PHE A 70 -13.90 -6.06 11.60
C PHE A 70 -12.88 -5.77 12.70
N GLY A 71 -11.61 -5.63 12.38
CA GLY A 71 -10.58 -5.15 13.32
C GLY A 71 -10.55 -3.62 13.49
N LEU A 72 -11.16 -2.88 12.55
CA LEU A 72 -11.02 -1.42 12.48
C LEU A 72 -11.53 -0.69 13.73
N PRO A 73 -12.76 -0.93 14.25
CA PRO A 73 -13.24 -0.23 15.44
C PRO A 73 -12.34 -0.43 16.66
N GLY A 74 -11.89 -1.67 16.86
CA GLY A 74 -10.97 -2.00 17.97
C GLY A 74 -9.61 -1.31 17.86
N LEU A 75 -9.05 -1.26 16.63
CA LEU A 75 -7.80 -0.57 16.37
C LEU A 75 -7.91 0.94 16.63
N LEU A 76 -9.00 1.59 16.18
CA LEU A 76 -9.25 3.02 16.41
C LEU A 76 -9.32 3.34 17.91
N CYS A 77 -10.05 2.54 18.67
CA CYS A 77 -10.15 2.69 20.13
C CYS A 77 -8.79 2.45 20.82
N SER A 78 -8.05 1.44 20.41
CA SER A 78 -6.72 1.15 20.96
C SER A 78 -5.72 2.26 20.69
N ARG A 79 -5.77 2.87 19.49
CA ARG A 79 -4.95 4.04 19.14
C ARG A 79 -5.25 5.23 20.06
N SER A 80 -6.54 5.46 20.38
CA SER A 80 -6.98 6.50 21.30
C SER A 80 -6.49 6.22 22.71
N MET A 81 -6.74 5.02 23.24
CA MET A 81 -6.31 4.62 24.60
C MET A 81 -4.78 4.60 24.74
N GLY A 82 -4.04 4.38 23.67
CA GLY A 82 -2.59 4.50 23.61
C GLY A 82 -2.06 5.93 23.61
N GLY A 83 -2.94 6.94 23.73
CA GLY A 83 -2.58 8.35 23.86
C GLY A 83 -2.22 9.05 22.54
N SER A 84 -2.57 8.48 21.39
CA SER A 84 -2.36 9.15 20.10
C SER A 84 -3.27 10.35 19.95
N THR A 85 -2.72 11.47 19.48
CA THR A 85 -3.45 12.73 19.22
C THR A 85 -3.34 13.21 17.78
N ASP A 86 -2.41 12.65 17.02
CA ASP A 86 -2.21 13.00 15.61
C ASP A 86 -3.43 12.59 14.77
N PRO A 87 -3.81 13.37 13.75
CA PRO A 87 -4.93 13.03 12.87
C PRO A 87 -4.76 11.67 12.19
N LEU A 88 -5.88 11.01 11.89
CA LEU A 88 -5.94 9.79 11.11
C LEU A 88 -6.99 9.95 10.01
N THR A 89 -6.64 9.61 8.77
CA THR A 89 -7.58 9.61 7.64
C THR A 89 -7.89 8.19 7.22
N LEU A 90 -9.18 7.87 7.10
CA LEU A 90 -9.68 6.63 6.51
C LEU A 90 -10.16 6.89 5.10
N TYR A 91 -9.75 6.05 4.16
CA TYR A 91 -10.26 6.00 2.79
C TYR A 91 -10.95 4.66 2.58
N GLY A 92 -12.12 4.63 1.92
CA GLY A 92 -12.77 3.37 1.60
C GLY A 92 -14.12 3.55 0.90
N PRO A 93 -14.83 2.45 0.61
CA PRO A 93 -16.08 2.50 -0.15
C PRO A 93 -17.21 3.15 0.63
N THR A 94 -18.29 3.42 -0.08
CA THR A 94 -19.57 3.92 0.49
C THR A 94 -20.03 3.02 1.63
N GLY A 95 -20.41 3.63 2.77
CA GLY A 95 -20.84 2.93 3.99
C GLY A 95 -19.73 2.77 5.05
N LEU A 96 -18.46 3.04 4.72
CA LEU A 96 -17.35 3.00 5.69
C LEU A 96 -17.60 3.96 6.86
N ARG A 97 -18.04 5.19 6.56
CA ARG A 97 -18.38 6.19 7.58
C ARG A 97 -19.45 5.67 8.52
N GLN A 98 -20.55 5.17 7.95
CA GLN A 98 -21.67 4.64 8.75
C GLN A 98 -21.23 3.49 9.64
N PHE A 99 -20.42 2.56 9.13
CA PHE A 99 -19.90 1.43 9.89
C PHE A 99 -19.08 1.91 11.10
N VAL A 100 -18.09 2.81 10.88
CA VAL A 100 -17.21 3.30 11.94
C VAL A 100 -17.98 4.11 12.97
N GLU A 101 -18.77 5.09 12.53
CA GLU A 101 -19.53 5.97 13.44
C GLU A 101 -20.55 5.18 14.25
N THR A 102 -21.24 4.20 13.64
CA THR A 102 -22.19 3.33 14.36
C THR A 102 -21.44 2.49 15.41
N ALA A 103 -20.33 1.87 15.04
CA ALA A 103 -19.55 1.06 15.99
C ALA A 103 -19.09 1.88 17.21
N LEU A 104 -18.55 3.08 16.99
CA LEU A 104 -18.11 3.97 18.05
C LEU A 104 -19.29 4.45 18.91
N GLN A 105 -20.40 4.85 18.29
CA GLN A 105 -21.58 5.31 18.98
C GLN A 105 -22.21 4.22 19.87
N MET A 106 -22.44 3.02 19.32
CA MET A 106 -23.08 1.92 20.03
C MET A 106 -22.22 1.38 21.19
N SER A 107 -20.89 1.47 21.04
CA SER A 107 -19.95 1.10 22.11
C SER A 107 -19.65 2.23 23.09
N SER A 108 -20.27 3.41 22.93
CA SER A 108 -19.99 4.63 23.70
C SER A 108 -18.49 4.98 23.72
N SER A 109 -17.79 4.67 22.63
CA SER A 109 -16.37 4.95 22.47
C SER A 109 -16.16 6.35 21.87
N PHE A 110 -15.11 7.03 22.31
CA PHE A 110 -14.68 8.31 21.73
C PHE A 110 -13.19 8.28 21.42
N LEU A 111 -12.80 9.06 20.43
CA LEU A 111 -11.41 9.14 20.01
C LEU A 111 -10.75 10.43 20.51
N THR A 112 -9.49 10.34 20.91
CA THR A 112 -8.67 11.46 21.40
C THR A 112 -8.00 12.24 20.27
N TYR A 113 -8.23 11.86 19.03
CA TYR A 113 -7.61 12.43 17.84
C TYR A 113 -8.66 12.72 16.76
N PRO A 114 -8.38 13.69 15.85
CA PRO A 114 -9.24 13.91 14.68
C PRO A 114 -9.26 12.69 13.77
N LEU A 115 -10.46 12.20 13.45
CA LEU A 115 -10.68 11.13 12.46
C LEU A 115 -11.42 11.72 11.27
N GLU A 116 -10.78 11.67 10.12
CA GLU A 116 -11.40 12.01 8.84
C GLU A 116 -11.75 10.72 8.10
N ILE A 117 -12.98 10.62 7.56
CA ILE A 117 -13.41 9.46 6.78
C ILE A 117 -13.82 9.95 5.40
N ILE A 118 -13.16 9.45 4.37
CA ILE A 118 -13.38 9.80 2.98
C ILE A 118 -13.90 8.58 2.24
N GLU A 119 -15.16 8.62 1.83
CA GLU A 119 -15.73 7.61 0.96
C GLU A 119 -15.28 7.89 -0.47
N VAL A 120 -14.58 6.91 -1.07
CA VAL A 120 -13.83 7.09 -2.31
C VAL A 120 -14.66 6.76 -3.54
N GLN A 121 -14.23 7.29 -4.66
CA GLN A 121 -14.63 6.89 -6.00
C GLN A 121 -13.36 6.64 -6.83
N SER A 122 -13.50 5.98 -7.98
CA SER A 122 -12.37 5.81 -8.90
C SER A 122 -11.79 7.16 -9.31
N GLY A 123 -10.47 7.27 -9.27
CA GLY A 123 -9.73 8.47 -9.61
C GLY A 123 -8.65 8.81 -8.59
N GLN A 124 -7.99 9.93 -8.79
CA GLN A 124 -6.96 10.41 -7.88
C GLN A 124 -7.58 10.83 -6.55
N LEU A 125 -7.11 10.23 -5.46
CA LEU A 125 -7.54 10.57 -4.11
C LEU A 125 -6.80 11.80 -3.58
N PHE A 126 -5.50 11.78 -3.71
CA PHE A 126 -4.65 12.93 -3.38
C PHE A 126 -3.29 12.83 -4.07
N ASP A 127 -2.58 13.95 -4.07
CA ASP A 127 -1.18 14.09 -4.44
C ASP A 127 -0.57 15.13 -3.48
N ASP A 128 0.36 14.71 -2.63
CA ASP A 128 0.97 15.58 -1.62
C ASP A 128 2.37 16.09 -2.04
N GLY A 129 2.75 15.84 -3.30
CA GLY A 129 4.05 16.22 -3.86
C GLY A 129 5.18 15.21 -3.58
N GLU A 130 4.96 14.25 -2.69
CA GLU A 130 5.85 13.10 -2.48
C GLU A 130 5.23 11.81 -2.99
N LEU A 131 3.95 11.60 -2.70
CA LEU A 131 3.17 10.42 -3.03
C LEU A 131 1.84 10.82 -3.66
N LYS A 132 1.50 10.17 -4.75
CA LYS A 132 0.20 10.23 -5.39
C LYS A 132 -0.53 8.92 -5.15
N VAL A 133 -1.81 8.99 -4.77
CA VAL A 133 -2.67 7.82 -4.61
C VAL A 133 -3.90 7.93 -5.51
N THR A 134 -4.15 6.85 -6.24
CA THR A 134 -5.30 6.71 -7.15
C THR A 134 -6.08 5.44 -6.80
N ALA A 135 -7.40 5.55 -6.66
CA ALA A 135 -8.30 4.42 -6.48
C ALA A 135 -8.86 3.93 -7.83
N TYR A 136 -8.97 2.62 -7.96
CA TYR A 136 -9.57 1.95 -9.12
C TYR A 136 -10.68 1.02 -8.65
N ALA A 137 -11.89 1.16 -9.20
CA ALA A 137 -12.96 0.22 -8.92
C ALA A 137 -12.62 -1.16 -9.48
N LEU A 138 -12.84 -2.18 -8.66
CA LEU A 138 -12.62 -3.59 -8.98
C LEU A 138 -13.94 -4.33 -9.09
N ASN A 139 -13.92 -5.52 -9.68
CA ASN A 139 -15.12 -6.33 -9.86
C ASN A 139 -15.23 -7.39 -8.76
N HIS A 140 -16.03 -7.07 -7.75
CA HIS A 140 -16.33 -7.94 -6.62
C HIS A 140 -17.83 -7.88 -6.31
N ARG A 141 -18.31 -8.71 -5.37
CA ARG A 141 -19.73 -8.79 -4.99
C ARG A 141 -20.27 -7.56 -4.28
N VAL A 142 -19.38 -6.76 -3.72
CA VAL A 142 -19.64 -5.47 -3.10
C VAL A 142 -18.73 -4.41 -3.72
N GLU A 143 -19.03 -3.15 -3.49
CA GLU A 143 -18.15 -2.05 -3.92
C GLU A 143 -16.73 -2.29 -3.39
N CYS A 144 -15.76 -2.40 -4.30
CA CYS A 144 -14.39 -2.76 -3.99
C CYS A 144 -13.41 -1.92 -4.80
N TYR A 145 -12.30 -1.55 -4.16
CA TYR A 145 -11.25 -0.73 -4.76
C TYR A 145 -9.87 -1.39 -4.61
N GLY A 146 -9.02 -1.11 -5.59
CA GLY A 146 -7.58 -1.22 -5.46
C GLY A 146 -6.94 0.16 -5.46
N TYR A 147 -5.79 0.26 -4.83
CA TYR A 147 -5.07 1.52 -4.65
C TYR A 147 -3.72 1.48 -5.34
N ARG A 148 -3.48 2.46 -6.21
CA ARG A 148 -2.19 2.69 -6.84
C ARG A 148 -1.48 3.80 -6.11
N ILE A 149 -0.27 3.53 -5.64
CA ILE A 149 0.60 4.47 -4.93
C ILE A 149 1.83 4.71 -5.81
N GLU A 150 2.12 5.98 -6.09
CA GLU A 150 3.24 6.40 -6.92
C GLU A 150 4.06 7.45 -6.17
N GLU A 151 5.34 7.16 -5.94
CA GLU A 151 6.29 8.13 -5.42
C GLU A 151 6.75 9.03 -6.56
N HIS A 152 6.78 10.35 -6.32
CA HIS A 152 7.35 11.28 -7.28
C HIS A 152 8.85 11.07 -7.45
N ASP A 153 9.35 11.34 -8.64
CA ASP A 153 10.79 11.30 -8.92
C ASP A 153 11.52 12.29 -8.02
N LYS A 154 12.66 11.86 -7.49
CA LYS A 154 13.52 12.70 -6.66
C LYS A 154 14.61 13.33 -7.50
N PRO A 155 15.00 14.58 -7.23
CA PRO A 155 16.17 15.16 -7.87
C PRO A 155 17.40 14.26 -7.72
N GLY A 156 18.20 14.18 -8.77
CA GLY A 156 19.47 13.48 -8.74
C GLY A 156 20.46 14.11 -7.74
N ALA A 157 21.55 13.43 -7.47
CA ALA A 157 22.58 13.95 -6.61
C ALA A 157 23.22 15.22 -7.21
N LEU A 158 23.56 16.20 -6.36
CA LEU A 158 24.35 17.35 -6.80
C LEU A 158 25.72 16.91 -7.25
N ASN A 159 26.15 17.37 -8.40
CA ASN A 159 27.50 17.16 -8.93
C ASN A 159 28.50 18.10 -8.22
N ALA A 160 29.08 17.57 -7.14
CA ALA A 160 30.03 18.32 -6.32
C ALA A 160 31.29 18.72 -7.09
N GLU A 161 31.74 17.90 -8.06
CA GLU A 161 32.91 18.20 -8.89
C GLU A 161 32.65 19.39 -9.79
N LYS A 162 31.50 19.42 -10.47
CA LYS A 162 31.10 20.54 -11.32
C LYS A 162 30.92 21.82 -10.52
N LEU A 163 30.30 21.75 -9.32
CA LEU A 163 30.19 22.90 -8.42
C LEU A 163 31.57 23.46 -8.05
N ASN A 164 32.53 22.58 -7.72
CA ASN A 164 33.89 22.99 -7.41
C ASN A 164 34.62 23.59 -8.62
N GLN A 165 34.48 23.02 -9.81
CA GLN A 165 35.06 23.53 -11.06
C GLN A 165 34.55 24.94 -11.39
N ASP A 166 33.26 25.20 -11.16
CA ASP A 166 32.64 26.50 -11.38
C ASP A 166 32.84 27.47 -10.20
N GLY A 167 33.67 27.09 -9.23
CA GLY A 167 34.03 27.93 -8.08
C GLY A 167 32.85 28.27 -7.18
N ILE A 168 31.87 27.34 -7.06
CA ILE A 168 30.70 27.51 -6.19
C ILE A 168 31.04 26.95 -4.81
N PRO A 169 31.17 27.81 -3.78
CA PRO A 169 31.54 27.35 -2.45
C PRO A 169 30.38 26.57 -1.80
N ARG A 170 30.72 25.73 -0.83
CA ARG A 170 29.71 25.07 0.01
C ARG A 170 29.08 26.12 0.93
N GLY A 171 27.74 26.01 1.10
CA GLY A 171 27.01 26.97 1.93
C GLY A 171 25.56 26.56 2.17
N PRO A 172 24.80 27.39 2.90
CA PRO A 172 23.37 27.12 3.23
C PRO A 172 22.47 26.90 2.00
N TRP A 173 22.83 27.48 0.89
CA TRP A 173 22.11 27.37 -0.40
C TRP A 173 22.17 25.99 -1.05
N MET A 174 23.08 25.10 -0.58
CA MET A 174 23.23 23.76 -1.16
C MET A 174 21.90 22.95 -1.13
N GLN A 175 21.08 23.14 -0.10
CA GLN A 175 19.78 22.49 -0.02
C GLN A 175 18.85 22.99 -1.13
N THR A 176 18.81 24.28 -1.42
CA THR A 176 18.03 24.88 -2.51
C THR A 176 18.50 24.35 -3.87
N LEU A 177 19.82 24.30 -4.10
CA LEU A 177 20.38 23.73 -5.33
C LEU A 177 20.06 22.25 -5.48
N LYS A 178 20.09 21.48 -4.38
CA LYS A 178 19.74 20.06 -4.37
C LYS A 178 18.27 19.83 -4.76
N GLN A 179 17.40 20.78 -4.50
CA GLN A 179 15.99 20.76 -4.91
C GLN A 179 15.76 21.34 -6.32
N GLY A 180 16.84 21.66 -7.05
CA GLY A 180 16.77 22.27 -8.38
C GLY A 180 16.41 23.76 -8.38
N GLY A 181 16.36 24.39 -7.21
CA GLY A 181 16.08 25.81 -7.06
C GLY A 181 17.23 26.69 -7.51
N THR A 182 16.96 28.01 -7.61
CA THR A 182 17.96 29.03 -8.00
C THR A 182 18.39 29.80 -6.77
N VAL A 183 19.68 30.08 -6.67
CA VAL A 183 20.29 30.90 -5.59
C VAL A 183 21.18 31.97 -6.18
N THR A 184 21.26 33.13 -5.52
CA THR A 184 22.23 34.16 -5.82
C THR A 184 23.31 34.18 -4.74
N LEU A 185 24.55 34.01 -5.16
CA LEU A 185 25.72 33.99 -4.26
C LEU A 185 26.09 35.44 -3.84
N GLU A 186 26.92 35.59 -2.82
CA GLU A 186 27.39 36.88 -2.30
C GLU A 186 28.15 37.68 -3.35
N ASP A 187 28.78 37.02 -4.31
CA ASP A 187 29.51 37.63 -5.42
C ASP A 187 28.59 38.11 -6.58
N GLY A 188 27.25 37.97 -6.42
CA GLY A 188 26.24 38.37 -7.40
C GLY A 188 25.95 37.31 -8.48
N ARG A 189 26.65 36.18 -8.52
CA ARG A 189 26.35 35.07 -9.48
C ARG A 189 25.04 34.42 -9.13
N THR A 190 24.21 34.17 -10.12
CA THR A 190 22.98 33.39 -9.98
C THR A 190 23.20 31.97 -10.48
N ILE A 191 22.97 30.97 -9.60
CA ILE A 191 23.21 29.57 -9.84
C ILE A 191 21.86 28.85 -9.90
N CYS A 192 21.63 28.11 -10.99
CA CYS A 192 20.44 27.24 -11.12
C CYS A 192 20.83 25.82 -10.72
N GLY A 193 20.19 25.28 -9.69
CA GLY A 193 20.46 23.93 -9.19
C GLY A 193 20.25 22.84 -10.24
N LYS A 194 19.29 23.02 -11.15
CA LYS A 194 19.04 22.06 -12.24
C LYS A 194 20.27 21.76 -13.10
N ASP A 195 21.16 22.75 -13.26
CA ASP A 195 22.37 22.62 -14.07
C ASP A 195 23.44 21.73 -13.41
N TYR A 196 23.26 21.45 -12.10
CA TYR A 196 24.19 20.68 -11.27
C TYR A 196 23.59 19.39 -10.72
N LEU A 197 22.34 19.07 -11.07
CA LEU A 197 21.73 17.79 -10.69
C LEU A 197 22.10 16.69 -11.68
N GLY A 198 22.37 15.52 -11.15
CA GLY A 198 22.48 14.28 -11.93
C GLY A 198 21.11 13.80 -12.41
N THR A 199 21.09 12.60 -12.98
CA THR A 199 19.83 11.97 -13.43
C THR A 199 18.86 11.83 -12.27
N PRO A 200 17.59 12.23 -12.44
CA PRO A 200 16.55 12.03 -11.42
C PRO A 200 16.47 10.56 -10.98
N ILE A 201 16.22 10.36 -9.70
CA ILE A 201 15.98 9.04 -9.15
C ILE A 201 14.49 8.76 -9.31
N ARG A 202 14.17 7.75 -10.13
CA ARG A 202 12.77 7.36 -10.37
C ARG A 202 12.08 7.00 -9.06
N GLY A 203 10.89 7.54 -8.85
CA GLY A 203 9.99 7.18 -7.76
C GLY A 203 9.49 5.73 -7.92
N LYS A 204 9.15 5.11 -6.81
CA LYS A 204 8.63 3.75 -6.75
C LYS A 204 7.12 3.75 -6.89
N SER A 205 6.58 2.65 -7.40
CA SER A 205 5.14 2.48 -7.60
C SER A 205 4.66 1.11 -7.17
N LEU A 206 3.49 1.08 -6.55
CA LEU A 206 2.83 -0.15 -6.13
C LEU A 206 1.34 -0.11 -6.45
N ALA A 207 0.78 -1.30 -6.67
CA ALA A 207 -0.65 -1.54 -6.77
C ALA A 207 -1.05 -2.54 -5.67
N ILE A 208 -1.97 -2.12 -4.80
CA ILE A 208 -2.53 -2.96 -3.74
C ILE A 208 -3.98 -3.19 -4.10
N PHE A 209 -4.32 -4.44 -4.33
CA PHE A 209 -5.64 -4.86 -4.75
C PHE A 209 -6.52 -5.20 -3.55
N GLY A 210 -7.82 -4.87 -3.66
CA GLY A 210 -8.85 -5.60 -2.95
C GLY A 210 -9.24 -6.86 -3.70
N ASP A 211 -10.27 -7.55 -3.20
CA ASP A 211 -10.79 -8.76 -3.81
C ASP A 211 -11.41 -8.46 -5.18
N THR A 212 -11.12 -9.30 -6.15
CA THR A 212 -11.61 -9.07 -7.51
C THR A 212 -11.53 -10.31 -8.39
N GLU A 213 -12.53 -10.51 -9.22
CA GLU A 213 -12.36 -11.33 -10.42
C GLU A 213 -11.60 -10.53 -11.49
N PRO A 214 -11.07 -11.18 -12.56
CA PRO A 214 -10.39 -10.48 -13.63
C PRO A 214 -11.24 -9.36 -14.26
N THR A 215 -10.69 -8.16 -14.31
CA THR A 215 -11.35 -6.97 -14.87
C THR A 215 -10.36 -6.08 -15.63
N PRO A 216 -10.79 -5.34 -16.67
CA PRO A 216 -9.92 -4.40 -17.38
C PRO A 216 -9.31 -3.31 -16.48
N GLU A 217 -10.02 -2.90 -15.41
CA GLU A 217 -9.51 -1.89 -14.48
C GLU A 217 -8.32 -2.41 -13.66
N ALA A 218 -8.25 -3.72 -13.41
CA ALA A 218 -7.10 -4.36 -12.77
C ALA A 218 -5.81 -4.15 -13.58
N LEU A 219 -5.89 -4.23 -14.91
CA LEU A 219 -4.75 -3.99 -15.79
C LEU A 219 -4.24 -2.54 -15.71
N LYS A 220 -5.16 -1.57 -15.62
CA LYS A 220 -4.81 -0.15 -15.47
C LYS A 220 -4.16 0.12 -14.11
N LEU A 221 -4.72 -0.45 -13.05
CA LEU A 221 -4.19 -0.35 -11.70
C LEU A 221 -2.75 -0.88 -11.60
N ALA A 222 -2.48 -2.06 -12.18
CA ALA A 222 -1.20 -2.75 -12.12
C ALA A 222 -0.17 -2.25 -13.16
N ALA A 223 -0.56 -1.42 -14.14
CA ALA A 223 0.29 -1.10 -15.28
C ALA A 223 1.68 -0.55 -14.88
N ASN A 224 2.74 -1.30 -15.22
CA ASN A 224 4.16 -0.97 -15.03
C ASN A 224 4.57 -0.63 -13.58
N VAL A 225 3.86 -1.12 -12.56
CA VAL A 225 4.26 -0.89 -11.16
C VAL A 225 5.47 -1.73 -10.78
N ASP A 226 6.22 -1.24 -9.79
CA ASP A 226 7.35 -1.98 -9.26
C ASP A 226 6.88 -3.20 -8.46
N VAL A 227 5.79 -3.06 -7.69
CA VAL A 227 5.19 -4.16 -6.90
C VAL A 227 3.68 -4.20 -7.10
N MET A 228 3.15 -5.38 -7.34
CA MET A 228 1.71 -5.69 -7.30
C MET A 228 1.44 -6.62 -6.12
N VAL A 229 0.51 -6.23 -5.25
CA VAL A 229 -0.06 -7.11 -4.21
C VAL A 229 -1.47 -7.48 -4.67
N HIS A 230 -1.74 -8.77 -4.85
CA HIS A 230 -3.01 -9.24 -5.40
C HIS A 230 -3.43 -10.56 -4.74
N GLU A 231 -4.74 -10.77 -4.63
CA GLU A 231 -5.31 -12.02 -4.16
C GLU A 231 -5.02 -13.19 -5.09
N ILE A 232 -4.89 -14.38 -4.49
CA ILE A 232 -4.92 -15.68 -5.15
C ILE A 232 -5.81 -16.64 -4.36
N THR A 233 -7.06 -16.24 -4.15
CA THR A 233 -7.96 -16.94 -3.22
C THR A 233 -8.10 -18.42 -3.52
N LEU A 234 -8.07 -18.83 -4.80
CA LEU A 234 -8.15 -20.22 -5.21
C LEU A 234 -7.08 -20.58 -6.25
N GLU A 235 -6.71 -21.85 -6.29
CA GLU A 235 -5.91 -22.42 -7.39
C GLU A 235 -6.67 -22.40 -8.71
N ASP A 236 -5.96 -22.49 -9.84
CA ASP A 236 -6.52 -22.26 -11.18
C ASP A 236 -7.61 -23.29 -11.57
N ALA A 237 -7.55 -24.49 -11.05
CA ALA A 237 -8.58 -25.52 -11.27
C ALA A 237 -9.98 -25.08 -10.83
N PHE A 238 -10.09 -24.07 -9.96
CA PHE A 238 -11.36 -23.51 -9.48
C PHE A 238 -11.72 -22.17 -10.09
N ALA A 239 -11.15 -21.79 -11.24
CA ALA A 239 -11.39 -20.47 -11.86
C ALA A 239 -12.88 -20.12 -12.01
N PRO A 240 -13.78 -20.98 -12.52
CA PRO A 240 -15.19 -20.64 -12.60
C PRO A 240 -15.82 -20.31 -11.24
N LYS A 241 -15.45 -21.08 -10.19
CA LYS A 241 -15.95 -20.86 -8.84
C LYS A 241 -15.36 -19.61 -8.17
N ALA A 242 -14.09 -19.32 -8.45
CA ALA A 242 -13.45 -18.10 -7.97
C ALA A 242 -14.16 -16.88 -8.53
N ASN A 243 -14.31 -16.81 -9.85
CA ASN A 243 -14.92 -15.68 -10.55
C ASN A 243 -16.41 -15.51 -10.18
N GLU A 244 -17.19 -16.61 -10.06
CA GLU A 244 -18.57 -16.53 -9.56
C GLU A 244 -18.68 -15.85 -8.18
N ARG A 245 -17.62 -15.93 -7.38
CA ARG A 245 -17.53 -15.32 -6.05
C ARG A 245 -16.84 -13.97 -6.04
N GLY A 246 -16.45 -13.45 -7.20
CA GLY A 246 -15.76 -12.18 -7.35
C GLY A 246 -14.29 -12.25 -6.92
N HIS A 247 -13.63 -13.39 -7.11
CA HIS A 247 -12.23 -13.62 -6.79
C HIS A 247 -11.41 -14.07 -8.00
N SER A 248 -10.09 -13.99 -7.87
CA SER A 248 -9.13 -14.48 -8.86
C SER A 248 -8.45 -15.77 -8.41
N THR A 249 -7.87 -16.46 -9.39
CA THR A 249 -7.00 -17.62 -9.16
C THR A 249 -5.52 -17.28 -9.26
N THR A 250 -4.68 -18.21 -8.82
CA THR A 250 -3.22 -18.16 -8.96
C THR A 250 -2.78 -17.75 -10.35
N LYS A 251 -3.27 -18.43 -11.40
CA LYS A 251 -2.86 -18.16 -12.79
C LYS A 251 -3.47 -16.88 -13.34
N GLN A 252 -4.69 -16.51 -12.94
CA GLN A 252 -5.30 -15.24 -13.37
C GLN A 252 -4.53 -14.04 -12.82
N ALA A 253 -4.17 -14.05 -11.54
CA ALA A 253 -3.37 -12.99 -10.93
C ALA A 253 -1.95 -12.92 -11.54
N ALA A 254 -1.31 -14.06 -11.78
CA ALA A 254 0.00 -14.12 -12.44
C ALA A 254 -0.04 -13.65 -13.89
N ALA A 255 -1.11 -13.95 -14.64
CA ALA A 255 -1.32 -13.45 -16.00
C ALA A 255 -1.49 -11.92 -15.99
N LEU A 256 -2.26 -11.38 -15.05
CA LEU A 256 -2.38 -9.92 -14.85
C LEU A 256 -1.01 -9.29 -14.61
N ALA A 257 -0.18 -9.85 -13.72
CA ALA A 257 1.16 -9.34 -13.42
C ALA A 257 2.05 -9.29 -14.67
N ARG A 258 2.02 -10.35 -15.50
CA ARG A 258 2.74 -10.42 -16.77
C ARG A 258 2.26 -9.37 -17.76
N ASP A 259 0.94 -9.28 -17.97
CA ASP A 259 0.32 -8.43 -18.99
C ASP A 259 0.42 -6.95 -18.61
N ALA A 260 0.37 -6.63 -17.33
CA ALA A 260 0.60 -5.29 -16.78
C ALA A 260 2.09 -4.92 -16.71
N LYS A 261 3.03 -5.82 -17.03
CA LYS A 261 4.48 -5.61 -16.94
C LYS A 261 4.95 -5.20 -15.54
N VAL A 262 4.37 -5.82 -14.54
CA VAL A 262 4.77 -5.64 -13.15
C VAL A 262 6.21 -6.13 -12.97
N LYS A 263 6.98 -5.52 -12.06
CA LYS A 263 8.33 -6.03 -11.79
C LYS A 263 8.34 -7.15 -10.75
N HIS A 264 7.49 -7.07 -9.73
CA HIS A 264 7.39 -8.07 -8.66
C HIS A 264 5.93 -8.27 -8.25
N PHE A 265 5.48 -9.51 -8.21
CA PHE A 265 4.15 -9.90 -7.75
C PHE A 265 4.23 -10.53 -6.38
N ILE A 266 3.48 -10.00 -5.41
CA ILE A 266 3.29 -10.58 -4.09
C ILE A 266 1.86 -11.09 -4.00
N ALA A 267 1.71 -12.40 -3.96
CA ALA A 267 0.42 -13.09 -3.86
C ALA A 267 -0.02 -13.18 -2.40
N THR A 268 -1.29 -12.93 -2.12
CA THR A 268 -1.87 -12.92 -0.77
C THR A 268 -3.32 -13.40 -0.80
N HIS A 269 -4.05 -13.26 0.32
CA HIS A 269 -5.48 -13.57 0.44
C HIS A 269 -5.80 -15.00 0.00
N ILE A 270 -5.18 -15.95 0.71
CA ILE A 270 -5.25 -17.38 0.41
C ILE A 270 -6.44 -18.00 1.14
N SER A 271 -7.28 -18.76 0.45
CA SER A 271 -8.40 -19.46 1.08
C SER A 271 -7.93 -20.38 2.21
N GLY A 272 -8.62 -20.32 3.36
CA GLY A 272 -8.36 -21.19 4.52
C GLY A 272 -8.50 -22.71 4.25
N ARG A 273 -8.88 -23.09 3.02
CA ARG A 273 -8.83 -24.49 2.57
C ARG A 273 -7.43 -25.00 2.32
N TYR A 274 -6.46 -24.11 2.10
CA TYR A 274 -5.08 -24.44 1.83
C TYR A 274 -4.25 -24.24 3.10
N GLY A 275 -3.64 -25.31 3.57
CA GLY A 275 -2.65 -25.26 4.64
C GLY A 275 -1.28 -24.82 4.13
N ILE A 276 -0.31 -24.77 5.04
CA ILE A 276 1.08 -24.41 4.70
C ILE A 276 1.67 -25.35 3.63
N GLU A 277 1.30 -26.62 3.68
CA GLU A 277 1.84 -27.66 2.77
C GLU A 277 1.39 -27.45 1.31
N GLU A 278 0.25 -26.81 1.07
CA GLU A 278 -0.23 -26.49 -0.27
C GLU A 278 0.37 -25.19 -0.84
N CYS A 279 0.89 -24.30 0.00
CA CYS A 279 1.44 -23.01 -0.41
C CYS A 279 2.52 -23.11 -1.49
N PRO A 280 3.50 -24.05 -1.43
CA PRO A 280 4.48 -24.21 -2.49
C PRO A 280 3.87 -24.53 -3.86
N ARG A 281 2.77 -25.29 -3.90
CA ARG A 281 2.06 -25.63 -5.13
C ARG A 281 1.35 -24.38 -5.71
N LEU A 282 0.66 -23.61 -4.88
CA LEU A 282 0.02 -22.36 -5.31
C LEU A 282 1.04 -21.38 -5.87
N LEU A 283 2.19 -21.23 -5.22
CA LEU A 283 3.29 -20.40 -5.67
C LEU A 283 3.87 -20.92 -7.02
N ALA A 284 4.01 -22.22 -7.18
CA ALA A 284 4.47 -22.82 -8.43
C ALA A 284 3.51 -22.50 -9.59
N GLU A 285 2.18 -22.57 -9.39
CA GLU A 285 1.20 -22.19 -10.40
C GLU A 285 1.34 -20.71 -10.83
N CYS A 286 1.58 -19.80 -9.89
CA CYS A 286 1.85 -18.41 -10.22
C CYS A 286 3.14 -18.27 -11.03
N ARG A 287 4.23 -18.93 -10.60
CA ARG A 287 5.56 -18.84 -11.20
C ARG A 287 5.66 -19.47 -12.59
N GLU A 288 4.78 -20.41 -12.95
CA GLU A 288 4.64 -20.91 -14.32
C GLU A 288 4.36 -19.76 -15.32
N ILE A 289 3.64 -18.71 -14.90
CA ILE A 289 3.23 -17.58 -15.75
C ILE A 289 4.08 -16.34 -15.48
N PHE A 290 4.35 -16.06 -14.21
CA PHE A 290 5.14 -14.90 -13.77
C PHE A 290 6.19 -15.31 -12.74
N PRO A 291 7.44 -15.60 -13.17
CA PRO A 291 8.47 -16.17 -12.29
C PRO A 291 8.84 -15.31 -11.07
N ASN A 292 8.78 -13.96 -11.20
CA ASN A 292 9.09 -13.05 -10.09
C ASN A 292 7.88 -12.86 -9.16
N THR A 293 7.38 -13.97 -8.62
CA THR A 293 6.27 -14.03 -7.69
C THR A 293 6.74 -14.55 -6.34
N ASP A 294 6.31 -13.90 -5.28
CA ASP A 294 6.40 -14.39 -3.90
C ASP A 294 5.01 -14.56 -3.30
N LEU A 295 4.90 -15.48 -2.35
CA LEU A 295 3.69 -15.71 -1.57
C LEU A 295 3.85 -15.04 -0.21
N ALA A 296 2.92 -14.17 0.14
CA ALA A 296 2.92 -13.51 1.43
C ALA A 296 2.57 -14.50 2.56
N GLU A 297 3.23 -14.32 3.68
CA GLU A 297 2.92 -14.95 4.96
C GLU A 297 2.73 -13.85 6.00
N ASP A 298 2.03 -14.18 7.08
CA ASP A 298 1.88 -13.25 8.19
C ASP A 298 3.27 -12.87 8.72
N PHE A 299 3.46 -11.59 8.99
CA PHE A 299 4.72 -10.95 9.39
C PHE A 299 5.82 -10.89 8.32
N ALA A 300 5.57 -11.38 7.10
CA ALA A 300 6.52 -11.20 6.00
C ALA A 300 6.75 -9.72 5.68
N VAL A 301 7.99 -9.38 5.31
CA VAL A 301 8.40 -8.03 4.94
C VAL A 301 9.03 -8.04 3.55
N PHE A 302 8.51 -7.19 2.67
CA PHE A 302 9.02 -7.05 1.31
C PHE A 302 9.45 -5.62 1.05
N ALA A 303 10.69 -5.43 0.60
CA ALA A 303 11.17 -4.12 0.18
C ALA A 303 10.62 -3.78 -1.22
N VAL A 304 10.07 -2.57 -1.40
CA VAL A 304 9.76 -2.02 -2.71
C VAL A 304 11.06 -1.50 -3.31
N LYS A 305 11.56 -2.18 -4.35
CA LYS A 305 12.87 -1.90 -4.99
C LYS A 305 12.71 -1.10 -6.28
#